data_2cf18d2000daf85b4604f84c5bb1d914
#
_entry.id   2cf18d2000daf85b4604f84c5bb1d914
#
_cell.length_a   1.000
_cell.length_b   1.000
_cell.length_c   1.000
_cell.angle_alpha   90.00
_cell.angle_beta   90.00
_cell.angle_gamma   90.00
#
_symmetry.space_group_name_H-M   'P 1'
#
loop_
_entity.id
_entity.type
_entity.pdbx_description
1 polymer ?
#
loop_
_entity_poly.entity_id
_entity_poly.type
_entity_poly.pdbx_seq_one_letter_code
_entity_poly.pdbx_strand_id
1 'polypeptide(L)'
;MLERLANSPSIQIVGHRGYKSAYPENTLLAFQKSLEMGVDVLEFDLRFSKDKVIMVIHDETLERTTNGTGKVSDYTMAELKQLDAGGWLGKPFEGLKIPTFEELCQLFADYSEPLLNVEIKPNEHAKEIADEAIAMLKEYGYLSRCLFTCFDAEIITYIHDTYSLKTQGFPEVSMSNFVSGTDGTYSKMWSIGISMKLLTPALVSEFQEMGLLVGCYCTDNDKQVYYALGCGVTLLTCNDPQPAMNIRQQIAGSL
;
A
#
# COMPACT_ATOMS: atom_id res chain seq x y z
N MET A 1 -8.57 4.30 -14.81
CA MET A 1 -7.92 3.04 -14.37
C MET A 1 -8.42 2.58 -13.00
N LEU A 2 -8.33 3.42 -11.97
CA LEU A 2 -8.78 3.07 -10.60
C LEU A 2 -10.25 2.63 -10.50
N GLU A 3 -11.13 3.19 -11.32
CA GLU A 3 -12.56 2.82 -11.34
C GLU A 3 -12.82 1.32 -11.60
N ARG A 4 -11.85 0.62 -12.17
CA ARG A 4 -11.98 -0.84 -12.34
C ARG A 4 -12.04 -1.58 -10.99
N LEU A 5 -11.41 -1.05 -9.93
CA LEU A 5 -11.50 -1.63 -8.58
C LEU A 5 -12.93 -1.53 -8.03
N ALA A 6 -13.55 -0.35 -8.18
CA ALA A 6 -14.89 -0.11 -7.66
C ALA A 6 -15.98 -0.87 -8.45
N ASN A 7 -15.75 -1.14 -9.74
CA ASN A 7 -16.73 -1.76 -10.64
C ASN A 7 -16.47 -3.26 -10.91
N SER A 8 -15.42 -3.83 -10.32
CA SER A 8 -15.11 -5.25 -10.53
C SER A 8 -15.97 -6.15 -9.65
N PRO A 9 -16.65 -7.15 -10.22
CA PRO A 9 -17.38 -8.18 -9.46
C PRO A 9 -16.43 -9.24 -8.89
N SER A 10 -15.16 -9.26 -9.32
CA SER A 10 -14.16 -10.24 -8.90
C SER A 10 -13.32 -9.74 -7.74
N ILE A 11 -12.68 -10.68 -7.03
CA ILE A 11 -11.70 -10.38 -5.99
C ILE A 11 -10.55 -9.57 -6.60
N GLN A 12 -10.22 -8.43 -5.98
CA GLN A 12 -9.08 -7.59 -6.32
C GLN A 12 -8.00 -7.78 -5.25
N ILE A 13 -6.79 -8.10 -5.65
CA ILE A 13 -5.72 -8.53 -4.76
C ILE A 13 -4.64 -7.46 -4.72
N VAL A 14 -4.36 -6.98 -3.51
CA VAL A 14 -3.30 -6.01 -3.24
C VAL A 14 -2.11 -6.75 -2.63
N GLY A 15 -0.95 -6.69 -3.28
CA GLY A 15 0.32 -7.19 -2.73
C GLY A 15 0.90 -6.20 -1.73
N HIS A 16 0.76 -6.48 -0.43
CA HIS A 16 1.17 -5.62 0.69
C HIS A 16 2.69 -5.60 0.86
N ARG A 17 3.34 -4.50 0.52
CA ARG A 17 4.81 -4.36 0.48
C ARG A 17 5.46 -5.40 -0.43
N GLY A 18 4.77 -5.75 -1.52
CA GLY A 18 5.08 -6.88 -2.38
C GLY A 18 4.54 -8.22 -1.86
N TYR A 19 5.24 -9.33 -2.16
CA TYR A 19 4.91 -10.67 -1.64
C TYR A 19 5.67 -10.92 -0.34
N LYS A 20 5.31 -10.20 0.72
CA LYS A 20 6.13 -10.12 1.94
C LYS A 20 6.11 -11.37 2.82
N SER A 21 5.15 -12.29 2.64
CA SER A 21 5.16 -13.55 3.41
C SER A 21 6.26 -14.52 2.93
N ALA A 22 6.75 -14.33 1.71
CA ALA A 22 7.77 -15.21 1.09
C ALA A 22 9.08 -14.49 0.76
N TYR A 23 9.06 -13.16 0.64
CA TYR A 23 10.21 -12.33 0.25
C TYR A 23 10.35 -11.13 1.18
N PRO A 24 11.57 -10.58 1.39
CA PRO A 24 11.77 -9.41 2.24
C PRO A 24 10.93 -8.22 1.77
N GLU A 25 10.06 -7.72 2.65
CA GLU A 25 9.10 -6.64 2.37
C GLU A 25 9.80 -5.38 1.82
N ASN A 26 9.09 -4.62 0.98
CA ASN A 26 9.57 -3.36 0.39
C ASN A 26 10.91 -3.48 -0.34
N THR A 27 11.24 -4.65 -0.89
CA THR A 27 12.38 -4.85 -1.79
C THR A 27 11.91 -5.01 -3.23
N LEU A 28 12.79 -4.67 -4.21
CA LEU A 28 12.46 -4.87 -5.63
C LEU A 28 12.12 -6.34 -5.94
N LEU A 29 12.77 -7.29 -5.25
CA LEU A 29 12.46 -8.72 -5.40
C LEU A 29 11.03 -9.04 -4.95
N ALA A 30 10.60 -8.57 -3.76
CA ALA A 30 9.25 -8.81 -3.26
C ALA A 30 8.19 -8.21 -4.19
N PHE A 31 8.47 -7.02 -4.73
CA PHE A 31 7.58 -6.36 -5.69
C PHE A 31 7.50 -7.12 -7.00
N GLN A 32 8.65 -7.50 -7.57
CA GLN A 32 8.70 -8.29 -8.80
C GLN A 32 7.92 -9.60 -8.65
N LYS A 33 8.11 -10.32 -7.54
CA LYS A 33 7.39 -11.59 -7.29
C LYS A 33 5.88 -11.40 -7.14
N SER A 34 5.45 -10.31 -6.51
CA SER A 34 4.05 -9.95 -6.42
C SER A 34 3.44 -9.65 -7.80
N LEU A 35 4.17 -8.89 -8.62
CA LEU A 35 3.77 -8.54 -9.99
C LEU A 35 3.73 -9.78 -10.91
N GLU A 36 4.72 -10.68 -10.81
CA GLU A 36 4.75 -11.95 -11.54
C GLU A 36 3.58 -12.88 -11.18
N MET A 37 3.06 -12.79 -9.94
CA MET A 37 1.84 -13.50 -9.52
C MET A 37 0.57 -12.92 -10.14
N GLY A 38 0.61 -11.70 -10.68
CA GLY A 38 -0.55 -11.03 -11.26
C GLY A 38 -1.49 -10.41 -10.22
N VAL A 39 -0.95 -9.76 -9.18
CA VAL A 39 -1.75 -8.93 -8.27
C VAL A 39 -2.35 -7.74 -9.03
N ASP A 40 -3.53 -7.29 -8.62
CA ASP A 40 -4.23 -6.18 -9.26
C ASP A 40 -3.69 -4.82 -8.81
N VAL A 41 -3.19 -4.76 -7.58
CA VAL A 41 -2.63 -3.56 -6.95
C VAL A 41 -1.34 -3.93 -6.25
N LEU A 42 -0.33 -3.09 -6.37
CA LEU A 42 0.89 -3.18 -5.57
C LEU A 42 0.89 -2.06 -4.53
N GLU A 43 1.11 -2.41 -3.28
CA GLU A 43 1.20 -1.45 -2.18
C GLU A 43 2.65 -1.35 -1.70
N PHE A 44 3.08 -0.14 -1.32
CA PHE A 44 4.42 0.16 -0.82
C PHE A 44 4.45 1.44 0.02
N ASP A 45 5.47 1.55 0.88
CA ASP A 45 5.63 2.58 1.90
C ASP A 45 6.74 3.57 1.56
N LEU A 46 6.48 4.88 1.69
CA LEU A 46 7.44 5.93 1.37
C LEU A 46 7.90 6.71 2.60
N ARG A 47 9.23 6.92 2.71
CA ARG A 47 9.89 7.77 3.69
C ARG A 47 11.06 8.52 3.07
N PHE A 48 11.44 9.66 3.64
CA PHE A 48 12.68 10.35 3.28
C PHE A 48 13.91 9.79 4.00
N SER A 49 15.02 9.75 3.25
CA SER A 49 16.37 9.73 3.80
C SER A 49 16.75 11.11 4.34
N LYS A 50 17.93 11.22 5.00
CA LYS A 50 18.50 12.49 5.50
C LYS A 50 18.68 13.54 4.40
N ASP A 51 19.07 13.11 3.22
CA ASP A 51 19.29 13.94 2.03
C ASP A 51 18.06 14.06 1.14
N LYS A 52 16.85 13.80 1.72
CA LYS A 52 15.53 13.97 1.06
C LYS A 52 15.33 13.10 -0.16
N VAL A 53 16.01 11.97 -0.30
CA VAL A 53 15.66 10.97 -1.31
C VAL A 53 14.52 10.10 -0.78
N ILE A 54 13.48 9.86 -1.59
CA ILE A 54 12.37 8.99 -1.20
C ILE A 54 12.85 7.53 -1.24
N MET A 55 12.82 6.87 -0.08
CA MET A 55 13.13 5.46 0.12
C MET A 55 11.84 4.65 0.27
N VAL A 56 11.89 3.38 -0.13
CA VAL A 56 10.76 2.45 0.02
C VAL A 56 10.99 1.60 1.26
N ILE A 57 10.41 2.01 2.39
CA ILE A 57 10.58 1.34 3.69
C ILE A 57 9.42 1.69 4.63
N HIS A 58 8.92 0.70 5.39
CA HIS A 58 7.75 0.88 6.27
C HIS A 58 8.08 1.59 7.57
N ASP A 59 9.04 1.05 8.34
CA ASP A 59 9.32 1.52 9.70
C ASP A 59 10.08 2.85 9.68
N GLU A 60 9.93 3.64 10.73
CA GLU A 60 10.74 4.83 10.95
C GLU A 60 12.21 4.45 11.18
N THR A 61 12.46 3.25 11.71
CA THR A 61 13.79 2.75 12.09
C THR A 61 14.20 1.51 11.30
N LEU A 62 15.48 1.21 11.30
CA LEU A 62 16.13 0.23 10.42
C LEU A 62 16.16 -1.20 10.96
N GLU A 63 15.97 -1.39 12.28
CA GLU A 63 16.30 -2.62 13.01
C GLU A 63 15.54 -3.86 12.55
N ARG A 64 14.25 -3.72 12.17
CA ARG A 64 13.40 -4.88 11.88
C ARG A 64 13.69 -5.51 10.53
N THR A 65 13.99 -4.70 9.52
CA THR A 65 14.09 -5.16 8.12
C THR A 65 15.46 -4.96 7.50
N THR A 66 16.45 -4.53 8.30
CA THR A 66 17.83 -4.35 7.82
C THR A 66 18.84 -4.80 8.88
N ASN A 67 20.11 -4.79 8.51
CA ASN A 67 21.24 -4.94 9.46
C ASN A 67 21.71 -3.60 10.06
N GLY A 68 20.98 -2.49 9.80
CA GLY A 68 21.24 -1.18 10.37
C GLY A 68 20.48 -0.92 11.66
N THR A 69 20.75 0.23 12.29
CA THR A 69 20.07 0.70 13.51
C THR A 69 19.79 2.20 13.41
N GLY A 70 18.79 2.69 14.15
CA GLY A 70 18.43 4.11 14.20
C GLY A 70 17.40 4.49 13.11
N LYS A 71 17.14 5.80 12.98
CA LYS A 71 16.09 6.29 12.08
C LYS A 71 16.56 6.33 10.62
N VAL A 72 15.67 6.02 9.70
CA VAL A 72 15.89 6.15 8.25
C VAL A 72 16.31 7.57 7.90
N SER A 73 15.68 8.58 8.51
CA SER A 73 15.97 10.01 8.29
C SER A 73 17.34 10.49 8.80
N ASP A 74 18.08 9.68 9.57
CA ASP A 74 19.40 10.02 10.05
C ASP A 74 20.52 9.68 9.03
N TYR A 75 20.19 8.89 8.01
CA TYR A 75 21.11 8.38 7.00
C TYR A 75 20.83 8.94 5.62
N THR A 76 21.88 9.25 4.87
CA THR A 76 21.78 9.57 3.45
C THR A 76 21.36 8.35 2.65
N MET A 77 20.81 8.56 1.45
CA MET A 77 20.48 7.47 0.51
C MET A 77 21.69 6.56 0.27
N ALA A 78 22.88 7.14 0.10
CA ALA A 78 24.12 6.39 -0.14
C ALA A 78 24.47 5.46 1.02
N GLU A 79 24.27 5.89 2.28
CA GLU A 79 24.48 5.08 3.47
C GLU A 79 23.41 3.99 3.60
N LEU A 80 22.13 4.30 3.36
CA LEU A 80 21.03 3.32 3.38
C LEU A 80 21.24 2.22 2.34
N LYS A 81 21.77 2.54 1.17
CA LYS A 81 22.09 1.56 0.11
C LYS A 81 23.24 0.61 0.47
N GLN A 82 24.04 0.86 1.51
CA GLN A 82 25.04 -0.09 2.01
C GLN A 82 24.41 -1.19 2.87
N LEU A 83 23.27 -0.93 3.50
CA LEU A 83 22.60 -1.89 4.38
C LEU A 83 22.10 -3.12 3.62
N ASP A 84 22.01 -4.22 4.36
CA ASP A 84 21.32 -5.44 3.91
C ASP A 84 19.87 -5.38 4.36
N ALA A 85 18.94 -5.38 3.40
CA ALA A 85 17.49 -5.37 3.64
C ALA A 85 16.84 -6.75 3.41
N GLY A 86 17.61 -7.82 3.28
CA GLY A 86 17.08 -9.15 2.99
C GLY A 86 17.46 -10.23 3.98
N GLY A 87 18.67 -10.16 4.55
CA GLY A 87 19.24 -11.20 5.41
C GLY A 87 18.41 -11.50 6.68
N TRP A 88 17.60 -10.56 7.14
CA TRP A 88 16.69 -10.75 8.28
C TRP A 88 15.62 -11.85 8.03
N LEU A 89 15.22 -12.07 6.77
CA LEU A 89 14.28 -13.12 6.39
C LEU A 89 14.99 -14.46 6.12
N GLY A 90 16.28 -14.42 5.87
CA GLY A 90 17.10 -15.61 5.70
C GLY A 90 18.22 -15.45 4.66
N LYS A 91 19.20 -16.35 4.77
CA LYS A 91 20.42 -16.34 3.95
C LYS A 91 20.21 -16.22 2.43
N PRO A 92 19.17 -16.82 1.80
CA PRO A 92 18.96 -16.65 0.35
C PRO A 92 18.73 -15.21 -0.10
N PHE A 93 18.39 -14.31 0.83
CA PHE A 93 18.04 -12.92 0.55
C PHE A 93 19.12 -11.92 0.99
N GLU A 94 20.24 -12.40 1.53
CA GLU A 94 21.37 -11.53 1.92
C GLU A 94 21.83 -10.68 0.73
N GLY A 95 22.11 -9.40 1.01
CA GLY A 95 22.60 -8.45 0.01
C GLY A 95 21.52 -7.65 -0.72
N LEU A 96 20.22 -7.97 -0.54
CA LEU A 96 19.15 -7.11 -1.04
C LEU A 96 19.24 -5.71 -0.40
N LYS A 97 18.81 -4.69 -1.14
CA LYS A 97 18.94 -3.30 -0.74
C LYS A 97 17.58 -2.66 -0.50
N ILE A 98 17.55 -1.61 0.35
CA ILE A 98 16.39 -0.72 0.44
C ILE A 98 16.27 0.01 -0.89
N PRO A 99 15.14 -0.09 -1.62
CA PRO A 99 14.98 0.62 -2.88
C PRO A 99 14.79 2.12 -2.66
N THR A 100 15.23 2.92 -3.62
CA THR A 100 14.69 4.26 -3.80
C THR A 100 13.32 4.15 -4.50
N PHE A 101 12.50 5.18 -4.37
CA PHE A 101 11.21 5.22 -5.08
C PHE A 101 11.42 5.29 -6.60
N GLU A 102 12.49 5.93 -7.05
CA GLU A 102 12.86 5.96 -8.48
C GLU A 102 13.17 4.56 -9.01
N GLU A 103 13.94 3.73 -8.29
CA GLU A 103 14.22 2.34 -8.67
C GLU A 103 12.92 1.52 -8.76
N LEU A 104 11.96 1.78 -7.86
CA LEU A 104 10.65 1.14 -7.93
C LEU A 104 9.84 1.62 -9.15
N CYS A 105 9.86 2.92 -9.46
CA CYS A 105 9.23 3.45 -10.66
C CYS A 105 9.84 2.84 -11.95
N GLN A 106 11.14 2.60 -11.97
CA GLN A 106 11.81 1.92 -13.08
C GLN A 106 11.34 0.46 -13.23
N LEU A 107 11.14 -0.27 -12.12
CA LEU A 107 10.59 -1.62 -12.15
C LEU A 107 9.17 -1.64 -12.78
N PHE A 108 8.35 -0.62 -12.55
CA PHE A 108 6.99 -0.56 -13.10
C PHE A 108 6.94 -0.37 -14.62
N ALA A 109 8.05 -0.02 -15.28
CA ALA A 109 8.11 0.11 -16.73
C ALA A 109 7.80 -1.23 -17.45
N ASP A 110 8.14 -2.35 -16.82
CA ASP A 110 7.88 -3.69 -17.35
C ASP A 110 6.45 -4.20 -17.04
N TYR A 111 5.65 -3.44 -16.26
CA TYR A 111 4.34 -3.84 -15.77
C TYR A 111 3.31 -2.70 -15.88
N SER A 112 2.53 -2.69 -16.97
CA SER A 112 1.55 -1.62 -17.25
C SER A 112 0.21 -1.78 -16.53
N GLU A 113 -0.16 -2.99 -16.13
CA GLU A 113 -1.50 -3.32 -15.65
C GLU A 113 -1.76 -3.06 -14.15
N PRO A 114 -0.82 -3.31 -13.21
CA PRO A 114 -1.10 -3.15 -11.80
C PRO A 114 -1.37 -1.69 -11.42
N LEU A 115 -2.35 -1.49 -10.54
CA LEU A 115 -2.56 -0.22 -9.86
C LEU A 115 -1.54 -0.09 -8.71
N LEU A 116 -1.31 1.14 -8.28
CA LEU A 116 -0.30 1.46 -7.27
C LEU A 116 -0.98 2.08 -6.05
N ASN A 117 -0.82 1.46 -4.88
CA ASN A 117 -1.23 2.02 -3.60
C ASN A 117 0.00 2.59 -2.90
N VAL A 118 0.11 3.92 -2.91
CA VAL A 118 1.26 4.68 -2.44
C VAL A 118 1.01 5.12 -1.00
N GLU A 119 1.60 4.43 -0.02
CA GLU A 119 1.43 4.83 1.37
C GLU A 119 2.49 5.85 1.78
N ILE A 120 2.05 7.06 2.11
CA ILE A 120 2.89 8.10 2.72
C ILE A 120 2.90 7.86 4.23
N LYS A 121 4.08 7.58 4.79
CA LYS A 121 4.20 7.35 6.24
C LYS A 121 4.10 8.67 7.03
N PRO A 122 3.23 8.74 8.06
CA PRO A 122 3.07 9.95 8.87
C PRO A 122 4.40 10.40 9.49
N ASN A 123 4.77 11.65 9.25
CA ASN A 123 5.89 12.36 9.87
C ASN A 123 5.81 13.85 9.50
N GLU A 124 6.72 14.68 10.05
CA GLU A 124 6.76 16.14 9.78
C GLU A 124 7.00 16.52 8.31
N HIS A 125 7.53 15.61 7.49
CA HIS A 125 7.79 15.81 6.07
C HIS A 125 6.77 15.10 5.15
N ALA A 126 5.68 14.55 5.68
CA ALA A 126 4.75 13.73 4.89
C ALA A 126 4.14 14.49 3.70
N LYS A 127 3.89 15.80 3.81
CA LYS A 127 3.43 16.64 2.69
C LYS A 127 4.51 16.77 1.60
N GLU A 128 5.77 17.00 1.99
CA GLU A 128 6.89 17.08 1.03
C GLU A 128 7.07 15.74 0.30
N ILE A 129 6.99 14.61 1.04
CA ILE A 129 7.06 13.26 0.44
C ILE A 129 5.92 13.06 -0.56
N ALA A 130 4.69 13.50 -0.23
CA ALA A 130 3.55 13.41 -1.13
C ALA A 130 3.78 14.24 -2.41
N ASP A 131 4.26 15.48 -2.29
CA ASP A 131 4.52 16.38 -3.40
C ASP A 131 5.56 15.78 -4.36
N GLU A 132 6.70 15.31 -3.83
CA GLU A 132 7.76 14.73 -4.64
C GLU A 132 7.35 13.39 -5.26
N ALA A 133 6.64 12.54 -4.52
CA ALA A 133 6.13 11.27 -5.04
C ALA A 133 5.12 11.50 -6.18
N ILE A 134 4.19 12.47 -6.03
CA ILE A 134 3.23 12.84 -7.07
C ILE A 134 3.94 13.39 -8.31
N ALA A 135 4.95 14.25 -8.13
CA ALA A 135 5.73 14.79 -9.23
C ALA A 135 6.46 13.68 -10.00
N MET A 136 7.12 12.76 -9.30
CA MET A 136 7.83 11.64 -9.91
C MET A 136 6.85 10.71 -10.66
N LEU A 137 5.72 10.33 -10.05
CA LEU A 137 4.71 9.49 -10.69
C LEU A 137 4.09 10.14 -11.93
N LYS A 138 3.97 11.47 -11.94
CA LYS A 138 3.52 12.23 -13.11
C LYS A 138 4.56 12.21 -14.23
N GLU A 139 5.84 12.36 -13.90
CA GLU A 139 6.94 12.28 -14.86
C GLU A 139 7.03 10.91 -15.52
N TYR A 140 6.89 9.83 -14.76
CA TYR A 140 6.85 8.45 -15.27
C TYR A 140 5.52 8.09 -15.96
N GLY A 141 4.50 8.96 -15.93
CA GLY A 141 3.18 8.69 -16.54
C GLY A 141 2.30 7.70 -15.75
N TYR A 142 2.59 7.48 -14.46
CA TYR A 142 1.90 6.48 -13.63
C TYR A 142 0.78 7.04 -12.77
N LEU A 143 0.65 8.37 -12.66
CA LEU A 143 -0.25 9.03 -11.71
C LEU A 143 -1.72 8.57 -11.84
N SER A 144 -2.20 8.28 -13.06
CA SER A 144 -3.58 7.87 -13.32
C SER A 144 -3.95 6.49 -12.75
N ARG A 145 -2.97 5.70 -12.33
CA ARG A 145 -3.14 4.37 -11.72
C ARG A 145 -2.80 4.34 -10.22
N CYS A 146 -2.58 5.52 -9.60
CA CYS A 146 -2.17 5.63 -8.20
C CYS A 146 -3.35 5.96 -7.29
N LEU A 147 -3.40 5.26 -6.16
CA LEU A 147 -4.19 5.55 -4.97
C LEU A 147 -3.23 5.95 -3.86
N PHE A 148 -3.49 7.06 -3.18
CA PHE A 148 -2.61 7.55 -2.11
C PHE A 148 -3.19 7.22 -0.74
N THR A 149 -2.39 6.61 0.12
CA THR A 149 -2.81 6.14 1.44
C THR A 149 -2.00 6.82 2.54
N CYS A 150 -2.65 7.16 3.64
CA CYS A 150 -2.00 7.63 4.86
C CYS A 150 -2.85 7.34 6.09
N PHE A 151 -2.21 7.07 7.24
CA PHE A 151 -2.86 7.00 8.57
C PHE A 151 -3.05 8.36 9.22
N ASP A 152 -2.58 9.44 8.59
CA ASP A 152 -2.83 10.81 9.00
C ASP A 152 -3.87 11.47 8.09
N ALA A 153 -5.00 11.88 8.68
CA ALA A 153 -6.11 12.48 7.96
C ALA A 153 -5.76 13.85 7.35
N GLU A 154 -4.81 14.58 7.94
CA GLU A 154 -4.34 15.83 7.37
C GLU A 154 -3.64 15.63 6.02
N ILE A 155 -2.87 14.54 5.87
CA ILE A 155 -2.20 14.18 4.61
C ILE A 155 -3.21 13.74 3.55
N ILE A 156 -4.21 12.94 3.95
CA ILE A 156 -5.32 12.54 3.06
C ILE A 156 -6.04 13.79 2.52
N THR A 157 -6.42 14.69 3.42
CA THR A 157 -7.07 15.96 3.07
C THR A 157 -6.20 16.81 2.15
N TYR A 158 -4.90 16.93 2.49
CA TYR A 158 -3.94 17.69 1.69
C TYR A 158 -3.84 17.18 0.25
N ILE A 159 -3.66 15.86 0.06
CA ILE A 159 -3.55 15.26 -1.28
C ILE A 159 -4.84 15.43 -2.08
N HIS A 160 -6.00 15.18 -1.43
CA HIS A 160 -7.29 15.34 -2.07
C HIS A 160 -7.54 16.80 -2.52
N ASP A 161 -7.37 17.76 -1.62
CA ASP A 161 -7.73 19.16 -1.88
C ASP A 161 -6.73 19.88 -2.80
N THR A 162 -5.43 19.51 -2.73
CA THR A 162 -4.38 20.13 -3.53
C THR A 162 -4.31 19.55 -4.94
N TYR A 163 -4.45 18.24 -5.08
CA TYR A 163 -4.18 17.54 -6.35
C TYR A 163 -5.40 16.90 -6.98
N SER A 164 -6.54 16.87 -6.28
CA SER A 164 -7.78 16.16 -6.70
C SER A 164 -7.53 14.68 -7.04
N LEU A 165 -6.60 14.05 -6.31
CA LEU A 165 -6.25 12.65 -6.47
C LEU A 165 -7.10 11.78 -5.55
N LYS A 166 -7.26 10.51 -5.93
CA LYS A 166 -7.95 9.52 -5.12
C LYS A 166 -7.10 9.12 -3.93
N THR A 167 -7.72 9.12 -2.76
CA THR A 167 -7.07 8.79 -1.49
C THR A 167 -7.76 7.62 -0.80
N GLN A 168 -7.00 6.91 0.00
CA GLN A 168 -7.46 5.89 0.92
C GLN A 168 -7.05 6.26 2.33
N GLY A 169 -7.99 6.22 3.23
CA GLY A 169 -7.73 6.29 4.66
C GLY A 169 -8.26 5.05 5.38
N PHE A 170 -8.51 5.21 6.66
CA PHE A 170 -8.89 4.13 7.57
C PHE A 170 -10.06 4.59 8.46
N PRO A 171 -10.73 3.69 9.20
CA PRO A 171 -11.70 4.10 10.22
C PRO A 171 -11.10 5.10 11.21
N GLU A 172 -11.91 6.05 11.67
CA GLU A 172 -11.51 7.14 12.59
C GLU A 172 -10.59 6.66 13.71
N VAL A 173 -10.93 5.54 14.35
CA VAL A 173 -10.15 4.92 15.45
C VAL A 173 -8.71 4.56 15.07
N SER A 174 -8.40 4.51 13.79
CA SER A 174 -7.07 4.12 13.27
C SER A 174 -6.28 5.30 12.69
N MET A 175 -6.85 6.51 12.68
CA MET A 175 -6.21 7.68 12.05
C MET A 175 -5.87 8.77 13.08
N SER A 176 -4.73 9.42 12.88
CA SER A 176 -4.41 10.70 13.53
C SER A 176 -5.09 11.86 12.80
N ASN A 177 -5.28 12.99 13.50
CA ASN A 177 -5.80 14.25 12.97
C ASN A 177 -7.16 14.12 12.24
N PHE A 178 -7.98 13.13 12.62
CA PHE A 178 -9.27 12.88 12.01
C PHE A 178 -10.26 14.01 12.30
N VAL A 179 -10.99 14.46 11.28
CA VAL A 179 -12.04 15.46 11.37
C VAL A 179 -13.38 14.81 11.04
N SER A 180 -14.31 14.79 12.00
CA SER A 180 -15.65 14.22 11.83
C SER A 180 -16.58 15.20 11.12
N GLY A 181 -17.72 14.71 10.62
CA GLY A 181 -18.77 15.49 9.98
C GLY A 181 -18.85 15.32 8.47
N THR A 182 -19.87 15.93 7.86
CA THR A 182 -20.20 15.75 6.43
C THR A 182 -19.07 16.17 5.49
N ASP A 183 -18.37 17.27 5.81
CA ASP A 183 -17.22 17.74 5.05
C ASP A 183 -15.88 17.31 5.67
N GLY A 184 -15.94 16.34 6.60
CA GLY A 184 -14.78 15.82 7.33
C GLY A 184 -13.92 14.85 6.51
N THR A 185 -13.05 14.13 7.20
CA THR A 185 -12.03 13.27 6.59
C THR A 185 -12.60 12.23 5.63
N TYR A 186 -13.74 11.60 5.95
CA TYR A 186 -14.35 10.61 5.05
C TYR A 186 -14.75 11.20 3.69
N SER A 187 -15.17 12.49 3.63
CA SER A 187 -15.51 13.15 2.37
C SER A 187 -14.31 13.35 1.42
N LYS A 188 -13.10 13.20 1.94
CA LYS A 188 -11.83 13.33 1.21
C LYS A 188 -11.31 11.98 0.70
N MET A 189 -11.95 10.88 1.08
CA MET A 189 -11.54 9.54 0.70
C MET A 189 -12.33 9.00 -0.50
N TRP A 190 -11.67 8.26 -1.33
CA TRP A 190 -12.28 7.43 -2.36
C TRP A 190 -12.43 5.98 -1.90
N SER A 191 -11.50 5.52 -1.05
CA SER A 191 -11.46 4.16 -0.51
C SER A 191 -11.16 4.17 0.98
N ILE A 192 -11.57 3.13 1.68
CA ILE A 192 -11.27 2.91 3.10
C ILE A 192 -10.74 1.50 3.31
N GLY A 193 -9.60 1.39 4.03
CA GLY A 193 -9.00 0.12 4.43
C GLY A 193 -9.46 -0.27 5.85
N ILE A 194 -10.09 -1.43 6.02
CA ILE A 194 -10.50 -1.94 7.32
C ILE A 194 -9.56 -3.08 7.73
N SER A 195 -9.00 -3.03 8.95
CA SER A 195 -8.23 -4.16 9.46
C SER A 195 -9.12 -5.37 9.71
N MET A 196 -8.59 -6.59 9.53
CA MET A 196 -9.32 -7.84 9.86
C MET A 196 -9.86 -7.86 11.29
N LYS A 197 -9.24 -7.12 12.22
CA LYS A 197 -9.69 -7.03 13.63
C LYS A 197 -10.97 -6.22 13.79
N LEU A 198 -11.19 -5.22 12.93
CA LEU A 198 -12.36 -4.33 12.98
C LEU A 198 -13.43 -4.75 11.97
N LEU A 199 -13.14 -5.66 11.05
CA LEU A 199 -14.01 -6.02 9.95
C LEU A 199 -15.29 -6.69 10.45
N THR A 200 -16.43 -6.07 10.13
CA THR A 200 -17.78 -6.64 10.32
C THR A 200 -18.67 -6.26 9.14
N PRO A 201 -19.73 -7.05 8.83
CA PRO A 201 -20.68 -6.68 7.77
C PRO A 201 -21.32 -5.30 7.99
N ALA A 202 -21.63 -4.95 9.25
CA ALA A 202 -22.24 -3.66 9.60
C ALA A 202 -21.32 -2.48 9.27
N LEU A 203 -20.02 -2.58 9.62
CA LEU A 203 -19.05 -1.53 9.35
C LEU A 203 -18.79 -1.39 7.84
N VAL A 204 -18.77 -2.50 7.09
CA VAL A 204 -18.65 -2.49 5.63
C VAL A 204 -19.83 -1.77 5.00
N SER A 205 -21.08 -2.11 5.41
CA SER A 205 -22.31 -1.46 4.92
C SER A 205 -22.29 0.04 5.19
N GLU A 206 -21.89 0.46 6.39
CA GLU A 206 -21.79 1.87 6.77
C GLU A 206 -20.90 2.67 5.81
N PHE A 207 -19.69 2.17 5.51
CA PHE A 207 -18.80 2.86 4.59
C PHE A 207 -19.22 2.78 3.12
N GLN A 208 -19.86 1.69 2.70
CA GLN A 208 -20.45 1.58 1.37
C GLN A 208 -21.61 2.58 1.17
N GLU A 209 -22.44 2.81 2.21
CA GLU A 209 -23.51 3.82 2.21
C GLU A 209 -22.96 5.25 2.11
N MET A 210 -21.74 5.50 2.59
CA MET A 210 -21.01 6.76 2.39
C MET A 210 -20.42 6.88 0.97
N GLY A 211 -20.54 5.86 0.11
CA GLY A 211 -19.99 5.82 -1.24
C GLY A 211 -18.50 5.47 -1.32
N LEU A 212 -17.91 4.93 -0.25
CA LEU A 212 -16.50 4.55 -0.20
C LEU A 212 -16.28 3.13 -0.74
N LEU A 213 -15.22 2.93 -1.52
CA LEU A 213 -14.74 1.59 -1.84
C LEU A 213 -14.09 0.99 -0.60
N VAL A 214 -14.61 -0.16 -0.14
CA VAL A 214 -14.12 -0.81 1.07
C VAL A 214 -13.10 -1.89 0.73
N GLY A 215 -11.91 -1.78 1.30
CA GLY A 215 -10.86 -2.80 1.29
C GLY A 215 -10.61 -3.39 2.67
N CYS A 216 -9.98 -4.56 2.74
CA CYS A 216 -9.60 -5.19 4.00
C CYS A 216 -8.12 -5.58 4.03
N TYR A 217 -7.44 -5.39 5.19
CA TYR A 217 -6.06 -5.77 5.42
C TYR A 217 -5.87 -6.49 6.78
N CYS A 218 -5.04 -7.54 6.92
CA CYS A 218 -4.52 -8.34 5.83
C CYS A 218 -5.25 -9.67 5.79
N THR A 219 -5.45 -10.20 4.59
CA THR A 219 -6.13 -11.48 4.38
C THR A 219 -5.10 -12.51 3.88
N ASP A 220 -4.52 -13.30 4.78
CA ASP A 220 -3.34 -14.13 4.53
C ASP A 220 -3.63 -15.64 4.49
N ASN A 221 -4.90 -16.04 4.62
CA ASN A 221 -5.33 -17.44 4.54
C ASN A 221 -6.78 -17.55 4.08
N ASP A 222 -7.18 -18.73 3.65
CA ASP A 222 -8.51 -19.02 3.09
C ASP A 222 -9.64 -18.56 4.01
N LYS A 223 -9.52 -18.80 5.32
CA LYS A 223 -10.54 -18.41 6.31
C LYS A 223 -10.76 -16.91 6.34
N GLN A 224 -9.67 -16.13 6.31
CA GLN A 224 -9.74 -14.67 6.30
C GLN A 224 -10.31 -14.14 4.98
N VAL A 225 -9.91 -14.74 3.85
CA VAL A 225 -10.45 -14.38 2.53
C VAL A 225 -11.97 -14.65 2.50
N TYR A 226 -12.44 -15.84 2.87
CA TYR A 226 -13.88 -16.14 2.90
C TYR A 226 -14.65 -15.27 3.87
N TYR A 227 -14.05 -14.91 5.02
CA TYR A 227 -14.70 -14.01 5.97
C TYR A 227 -14.87 -12.60 5.38
N ALA A 228 -13.81 -12.06 4.75
CA ALA A 228 -13.88 -10.74 4.10
C ALA A 228 -14.92 -10.72 2.97
N LEU A 229 -14.96 -11.76 2.13
CA LEU A 229 -16.00 -11.92 1.09
C LEU A 229 -17.41 -12.00 1.70
N GLY A 230 -17.58 -12.73 2.79
CA GLY A 230 -18.84 -12.82 3.54
C GLY A 230 -19.28 -11.50 4.17
N CYS A 231 -18.35 -10.58 4.42
CA CYS A 231 -18.63 -9.21 4.84
C CYS A 231 -18.94 -8.27 3.66
N GLY A 232 -18.83 -8.72 2.40
CA GLY A 232 -19.07 -7.91 1.21
C GLY A 232 -17.83 -7.15 0.70
N VAL A 233 -16.61 -7.55 1.11
CA VAL A 233 -15.35 -6.92 0.68
C VAL A 233 -14.67 -7.78 -0.37
N THR A 234 -14.35 -7.18 -1.52
CA THR A 234 -13.64 -7.83 -2.63
C THR A 234 -12.23 -7.27 -2.86
N LEU A 235 -11.87 -6.12 -2.27
CA LEU A 235 -10.52 -5.54 -2.32
C LEU A 235 -9.71 -6.03 -1.12
N LEU A 236 -8.79 -6.97 -1.35
CA LEU A 236 -8.08 -7.71 -0.30
C LEU A 236 -6.58 -7.39 -0.32
N THR A 237 -6.09 -6.77 0.75
CA THR A 237 -4.65 -6.54 0.96
C THR A 237 -4.04 -7.75 1.64
N CYS A 238 -3.05 -8.37 1.00
CA CYS A 238 -2.49 -9.65 1.40
C CYS A 238 -0.98 -9.56 1.63
N ASN A 239 -0.52 -10.07 2.79
CA ASN A 239 0.91 -10.39 2.96
C ASN A 239 1.28 -11.63 2.14
N ASP A 240 0.36 -12.59 2.10
CA ASP A 240 0.37 -13.76 1.20
C ASP A 240 -0.79 -13.67 0.21
N PRO A 241 -0.54 -13.31 -1.07
CA PRO A 241 -1.60 -13.25 -2.08
C PRO A 241 -2.12 -14.62 -2.53
N GLN A 242 -1.37 -15.72 -2.29
CA GLN A 242 -1.68 -17.04 -2.86
C GLN A 242 -3.07 -17.57 -2.48
N PRO A 243 -3.54 -17.49 -1.19
CA PRO A 243 -4.89 -17.91 -0.84
C PRO A 243 -5.98 -17.16 -1.61
N ALA A 244 -5.87 -15.84 -1.71
CA ALA A 244 -6.84 -15.02 -2.44
C ALA A 244 -6.84 -15.32 -3.95
N MET A 245 -5.65 -15.57 -4.54
CA MET A 245 -5.50 -15.99 -5.94
C MET A 245 -6.20 -17.32 -6.20
N ASN A 246 -5.96 -18.32 -5.35
CA ASN A 246 -6.58 -19.65 -5.47
C ASN A 246 -8.11 -19.57 -5.41
N ILE A 247 -8.65 -18.84 -4.43
CA ILE A 247 -10.10 -18.67 -4.26
C ILE A 247 -10.68 -17.90 -5.46
N ARG A 248 -10.03 -16.85 -5.96
CA ARG A 248 -10.46 -16.13 -7.16
C ARG A 248 -10.56 -17.05 -8.37
N GLN A 249 -9.59 -17.94 -8.58
CA GLN A 249 -9.61 -18.92 -9.68
C GLN A 249 -10.73 -19.95 -9.51
N GLN A 250 -10.97 -20.45 -8.30
CA GLN A 250 -12.06 -21.39 -8.02
C GLN A 250 -13.43 -20.77 -8.32
N ILE A 251 -13.66 -19.53 -7.90
CA ILE A 251 -14.92 -18.81 -8.18
C ILE A 251 -15.09 -18.61 -9.69
N ALA A 252 -14.05 -18.17 -10.40
CA ALA A 252 -14.11 -17.95 -11.84
C ALA A 252 -14.34 -19.25 -12.65
N GLY A 253 -13.81 -20.38 -12.19
CA GLY A 253 -14.00 -21.69 -12.82
C GLY A 253 -15.35 -22.36 -12.50
N SER A 254 -16.15 -21.78 -11.59
CA SER A 254 -17.46 -22.29 -11.16
C SER A 254 -18.62 -21.58 -11.85
N LEU A 255 -18.35 -20.53 -12.63
CA LEU A 255 -19.29 -19.75 -13.43
C LEU A 255 -19.23 -20.17 -14.91
#